data_f7ea678784ce2739621612ff7faeb120
#
_entry.id   f7ea678784ce2739621612ff7faeb120
#
_cell.length_a   1.000
_cell.length_b   1.000
_cell.length_c   1.000
_cell.angle_alpha   90.00
_cell.angle_beta   90.00
_cell.angle_gamma   90.00
#
_symmetry.space_group_name_H-M   'P 1'
#
loop_
_entity.id
_entity.type
_entity.pdbx_description
1 polymer ?
#
loop_
_entity_poly.entity_id
_entity_poly.type
_entity_poly.pdbx_seq_one_letter_code
_entity_poly.pdbx_strand_id
1 'polypeptide(L)'
;MHVGVIHRISDPEGFEAAEQKALETGLPEGFALPVHAATPDHTTGICIWQGESLEAVKELVESVVGSYSDNEYFELEVDGLPAG
;
A
#
# COMPACT_ATOMS: atom_id res chain seq x y z
N MET A 1 -2.41 -12.15 -6.89
CA MET A 1 -2.99 -10.96 -7.56
C MET A 1 -2.22 -9.72 -7.17
N HIS A 2 -1.96 -8.86 -8.12
CA HIS A 2 -1.38 -7.55 -7.84
C HIS A 2 -2.46 -6.49 -7.79
N VAL A 3 -2.33 -5.59 -6.82
CA VAL A 3 -3.28 -4.51 -6.58
C VAL A 3 -2.52 -3.19 -6.46
N GLY A 4 -2.84 -2.23 -7.30
CA GLY A 4 -2.31 -0.88 -7.20
C GLY A 4 -3.15 -0.08 -6.21
N VAL A 5 -2.49 0.74 -5.41
CA VAL A 5 -3.16 1.63 -4.47
C VAL A 5 -2.60 3.03 -4.63
N ILE A 6 -3.49 3.98 -4.81
CA ILE A 6 -3.13 5.40 -4.77
C ILE A 6 -3.66 5.96 -3.47
N HIS A 7 -2.73 6.48 -2.65
CA HIS A 7 -3.05 7.09 -1.36
C HIS A 7 -3.03 8.60 -1.50
N ARG A 8 -4.13 9.26 -1.16
CA ARG A 8 -4.15 10.71 -0.98
C ARG A 8 -4.05 10.97 0.51
N ILE A 9 -2.87 11.42 0.94
CA ILE A 9 -2.46 11.42 2.33
C ILE A 9 -2.82 12.75 2.99
N SER A 10 -3.69 12.70 4.01
CA SER A 10 -4.09 13.88 4.78
C SER A 10 -3.20 14.13 5.99
N ASP A 11 -2.58 13.08 6.52
CA ASP A 11 -1.67 13.16 7.66
C ASP A 11 -0.40 12.36 7.33
N PRO A 12 0.62 13.00 6.71
CA PRO A 12 1.85 12.32 6.32
C PRO A 12 2.60 11.67 7.48
N GLU A 13 2.68 12.30 8.63
CA GLU A 13 3.36 11.74 9.79
C GLU A 13 2.67 10.48 10.30
N GLY A 14 1.35 10.54 10.44
CA GLY A 14 0.57 9.39 10.89
C GLY A 14 0.61 8.24 9.91
N PHE A 15 0.50 8.56 8.62
CA PHE A 15 0.59 7.57 7.55
C PHE A 15 1.93 6.84 7.57
N GLU A 16 3.03 7.58 7.61
CA GLU A 16 4.37 7.01 7.59
C GLU A 16 4.65 6.16 8.83
N ALA A 17 4.26 6.65 10.00
CA ALA A 17 4.43 5.90 11.25
C ALA A 17 3.64 4.60 11.26
N ALA A 18 2.39 4.63 10.80
CA ALA A 18 1.53 3.44 10.75
C ALA A 18 2.08 2.40 9.76
N GLU A 19 2.52 2.86 8.60
CA GLU A 19 3.07 1.99 7.58
C GLU A 19 4.38 1.35 8.03
N GLN A 20 5.27 2.13 8.61
CA GLN A 20 6.53 1.62 9.14
C GLN A 20 6.29 0.57 10.23
N LYS A 21 5.35 0.82 11.12
CA LYS A 21 4.99 -0.13 12.16
C LYS A 21 4.47 -1.45 11.59
N ALA A 22 3.64 -1.37 10.56
CA ALA A 22 3.11 -2.55 9.89
C ALA A 22 4.23 -3.38 9.23
N LEU A 23 5.18 -2.72 8.58
CA LEU A 23 6.31 -3.39 7.94
C LEU A 23 7.25 -4.01 8.97
N GLU A 24 7.49 -3.34 10.09
CA GLU A 24 8.31 -3.87 11.18
C GLU A 24 7.68 -5.09 11.85
N THR A 25 6.36 -5.06 12.02
CA THR A 25 5.62 -6.18 12.59
C THR A 25 5.60 -7.38 11.65
N GLY A 26 5.75 -7.13 10.36
CA GLY A 26 5.65 -8.12 9.30
C GLY A 26 4.26 -8.16 8.70
N LEU A 27 4.21 -8.36 7.39
CA LEU A 27 2.94 -8.47 6.69
C LEU A 27 2.31 -9.83 6.96
N PRO A 28 0.97 -9.92 6.98
CA PRO A 28 0.31 -11.22 7.10
C PRO A 28 0.73 -12.16 5.99
N GLU A 29 0.65 -13.47 6.25
CA GLU A 29 0.97 -14.47 5.26
C GLU A 29 0.13 -14.28 4.00
N GLY A 30 0.77 -14.42 2.84
CA GLY A 30 0.13 -14.22 1.55
C GLY A 30 0.17 -12.81 1.01
N PHE A 31 0.68 -11.85 1.77
CA PHE A 31 0.82 -10.46 1.32
C PHE A 31 2.27 -10.11 1.05
N ALA A 32 2.48 -9.28 0.03
CA ALA A 32 3.78 -8.68 -0.27
C ALA A 32 3.57 -7.25 -0.76
N LEU A 33 4.56 -6.41 -0.57
CA LEU A 33 4.55 -5.01 -1.01
C LEU A 33 5.77 -4.74 -1.89
N PRO A 34 5.72 -5.16 -3.18
CA PRO A 34 6.87 -4.99 -4.06
C PRO A 34 7.21 -3.55 -4.43
N VAL A 35 6.23 -2.65 -4.41
CA VAL A 35 6.48 -1.23 -4.67
C VAL A 35 5.81 -0.38 -3.60
N HIS A 36 6.58 0.55 -3.04
CA HIS A 36 6.13 1.49 -2.02
C HIS A 36 6.82 2.82 -2.32
N ALA A 37 6.08 3.79 -2.79
CA ALA A 37 6.61 5.07 -3.22
C ALA A 37 5.70 6.21 -2.81
N ALA A 38 6.27 7.39 -2.67
CA ALA A 38 5.52 8.60 -2.35
C ALA A 38 6.11 9.79 -3.08
N THR A 39 5.29 10.82 -3.29
CA THR A 39 5.78 12.10 -3.78
C THR A 39 6.70 12.75 -2.74
N PRO A 40 7.61 13.67 -3.16
CA PRO A 40 8.55 14.30 -2.21
C PRO A 40 7.87 15.01 -1.05
N ASP A 41 6.67 15.56 -1.24
CA ASP A 41 5.91 16.21 -0.18
C ASP A 41 5.08 15.25 0.67
N HIS A 42 5.10 13.95 0.35
CA HIS A 42 4.37 12.90 1.04
C HIS A 42 2.84 13.08 1.08
N THR A 43 2.27 13.82 0.11
CA THR A 43 0.82 13.97 0.01
C THR A 43 0.16 12.92 -0.87
N THR A 44 0.94 12.22 -1.69
CA THR A 44 0.46 11.14 -2.53
C THR A 44 1.39 9.94 -2.43
N GLY A 45 0.83 8.79 -2.14
CA GLY A 45 1.56 7.52 -2.14
C GLY A 45 1.08 6.62 -3.27
N ILE A 46 1.98 5.81 -3.80
CA ILE A 46 1.66 4.83 -4.82
C ILE A 46 2.30 3.51 -4.38
N CYS A 47 1.47 2.50 -4.22
CA CYS A 47 1.92 1.18 -3.79
C CYS A 47 1.43 0.12 -4.75
N ILE A 48 2.22 -0.93 -4.92
CA ILE A 48 1.76 -2.16 -5.56
C ILE A 48 1.85 -3.26 -4.53
N TRP A 49 0.71 -3.88 -4.28
CA TRP A 49 0.59 -4.97 -3.33
C TRP A 49 0.40 -6.29 -4.07
N GLN A 50 0.79 -7.37 -3.44
CA GLN A 50 0.42 -8.71 -3.85
C GLN A 50 -0.40 -9.34 -2.72
N GLY A 51 -1.53 -9.92 -3.06
CA GLY A 51 -2.43 -10.56 -2.11
C GLY A 51 -3.39 -11.50 -2.81
N GLU A 52 -4.25 -12.13 -2.03
CA GLU A 52 -5.22 -13.11 -2.53
C GLU A 52 -6.27 -12.47 -3.44
N SER A 53 -6.71 -11.26 -3.08
CA SER A 53 -7.74 -10.54 -3.81
C SER A 53 -7.61 -9.04 -3.58
N LEU A 54 -8.27 -8.24 -4.42
CA LEU A 54 -8.34 -6.80 -4.19
C LEU A 54 -8.99 -6.49 -2.85
N GLU A 55 -10.05 -7.19 -2.48
CA GLU A 55 -10.74 -6.98 -1.21
C GLU A 55 -9.83 -7.26 -0.01
N ALA A 56 -9.04 -8.33 -0.07
CA ALA A 56 -8.11 -8.66 1.00
C ALA A 56 -7.05 -7.56 1.17
N VAL A 57 -6.51 -7.06 0.07
CA VAL A 57 -5.53 -5.96 0.10
C VAL A 57 -6.17 -4.69 0.66
N LYS A 58 -7.39 -4.36 0.20
CA LYS A 58 -8.13 -3.20 0.69
C LYS A 58 -8.35 -3.27 2.20
N GLU A 59 -8.80 -4.39 2.72
CA GLU A 59 -9.02 -4.56 4.15
C GLU A 59 -7.72 -4.33 4.94
N LEU A 60 -6.61 -4.89 4.47
CA LEU A 60 -5.33 -4.71 5.13
C LEU A 60 -4.89 -3.23 5.11
N VAL A 61 -4.92 -2.60 3.93
CA VAL A 61 -4.49 -1.21 3.77
C VAL A 61 -5.34 -0.27 4.62
N GLU A 62 -6.68 -0.43 4.59
CA GLU A 62 -7.56 0.42 5.39
C GLU A 62 -7.34 0.23 6.89
N SER A 63 -7.02 -0.97 7.32
CA SER A 63 -6.73 -1.24 8.73
C SER A 63 -5.45 -0.55 9.20
N VAL A 64 -4.49 -0.36 8.30
CA VAL A 64 -3.20 0.26 8.64
C VAL A 64 -3.25 1.78 8.49
N VAL A 65 -3.69 2.29 7.34
CA VAL A 65 -3.57 3.71 7.00
C VAL A 65 -4.88 4.42 6.70
N GLY A 66 -6.02 3.75 6.82
CA GLY A 66 -7.32 4.32 6.46
C GLY A 66 -7.68 5.60 7.21
N SER A 67 -7.13 5.82 8.40
CA SER A 67 -7.35 7.06 9.17
C SER A 67 -6.51 8.23 8.68
N TYR A 68 -5.52 7.99 7.82
CA TYR A 68 -4.53 9.00 7.42
C TYR A 68 -4.56 9.30 5.93
N SER A 69 -5.35 8.57 5.16
CA SER A 69 -5.38 8.74 3.70
C SER A 69 -6.69 8.25 3.10
N ASP A 70 -7.04 8.84 1.97
CA ASP A 70 -8.07 8.31 1.08
C ASP A 70 -7.38 7.44 0.05
N ASN A 71 -7.86 6.23 -0.14
CA ASN A 71 -7.16 5.23 -0.95
C ASN A 71 -8.04 4.74 -2.10
N GLU A 72 -7.44 4.67 -3.29
CA GLU A 72 -8.06 4.09 -4.48
C GLU A 72 -7.36 2.78 -4.82
N TYR A 73 -8.12 1.77 -5.22
CA TYR A 73 -7.62 0.42 -5.45
C TYR A 73 -7.87 -0.03 -6.87
N PHE A 74 -6.87 -0.66 -7.50
CA PHE A 74 -6.93 -1.11 -8.87
C PHE A 74 -6.37 -2.53 -8.96
N GLU A 75 -7.08 -3.41 -9.65
CA GLU A 75 -6.52 -4.69 -10.03
C GLU A 75 -5.49 -4.47 -11.13
N LEU A 76 -4.30 -5.05 -11.00
CA LEU A 76 -3.21 -4.84 -11.93
C LEU A 76 -2.71 -6.16 -12.53
N GLU A 77 -2.34 -6.08 -13.81
CA GLU A 77 -1.47 -7.06 -14.43
C GLU A 77 -0.07 -6.46 -14.43
N VAL A 78 0.89 -7.19 -13.86
CA VAL A 78 2.26 -6.68 -13.70
C VAL A 78 3.21 -7.52 -14.54
N ASP A 79 3.86 -6.88 -15.51
CA ASP A 79 4.74 -7.54 -16.45
C ASP A 79 6.22 -7.30 -16.21
N GLY A 80 6.59 -6.64 -15.18
CA GLY A 80 7.98 -6.25 -15.01
C GLY A 80 8.48 -6.16 -13.60
N LEU A 81 7.81 -6.80 -12.65
CA LEU A 81 8.25 -6.78 -11.26
C LEU A 81 8.69 -8.16 -10.79
N PRO A 82 9.82 -8.22 -10.09
CA PRO A 82 10.84 -7.18 -10.02
C PRO A 82 11.51 -6.98 -11.38
N ALA A 83 11.89 -5.73 -11.66
CA ALA A 83 12.57 -5.42 -12.91
C ALA A 83 13.95 -6.08 -12.91
N GLY A 84 14.28 -6.68 -14.01
CA GLY A 84 15.58 -7.34 -14.18
C GLY A 84 15.49 -8.82 -14.21
#